data_135cbfa7f92f87fd1744c9aeddcd3ae3
#
_entry.id   135cbfa7f92f87fd1744c9aeddcd3ae3
#
_cell.length_a   1.000
_cell.length_b   1.000
_cell.length_c   1.000
_cell.angle_alpha   90.00
_cell.angle_beta   90.00
_cell.angle_gamma   90.00
#
_symmetry.space_group_name_H-M   'P 1'
#
loop_
_entity.id
_entity.type
_entity.pdbx_description
1 polymer ?
#
loop_
_entity_poly.entity_id
_entity_poly.type
_entity_poly.pdbx_seq_one_letter_code
_entity_poly.pdbx_strand_id
1 'polypeptide(L)'
;MKQEKKTFKNFYELGSFIKKKRRETGERVESIASKLIIKKMILKNIENGTFSQNDYEKNSYLKGFLKTYMKDLGLLNNCDVENLFVNNSIDIKNSRVALDNNKVHSNKLGSLIILISLMLIGLLFLFWNKDTYYQLYELEKLLK
;
A
#
# COMPACT_ATOMS: atom_id res chain seq x y z
N MET A 1 26.20 28.09 -12.27
CA MET A 1 26.32 26.74 -12.79
C MET A 1 25.12 25.93 -12.27
N LYS A 2 24.27 25.43 -13.19
CA LYS A 2 23.12 24.58 -12.81
C LYS A 2 23.68 23.20 -12.44
N GLN A 3 23.68 22.83 -11.15
CA GLN A 3 24.10 21.49 -10.75
C GLN A 3 23.08 20.50 -11.32
N GLU A 4 23.56 19.60 -12.15
CA GLU A 4 22.76 18.53 -12.72
C GLU A 4 22.34 17.60 -11.58
N LYS A 5 21.03 17.52 -11.34
CA LYS A 5 20.47 16.68 -10.29
C LYS A 5 20.57 15.21 -10.68
N LYS A 6 20.98 14.39 -9.74
CA LYS A 6 21.16 12.95 -9.95
C LYS A 6 19.83 12.26 -10.14
N THR A 7 19.72 11.44 -11.18
CA THR A 7 18.60 10.53 -11.48
C THR A 7 19.06 9.08 -11.42
N PHE A 8 18.14 8.13 -11.32
CA PHE A 8 18.41 6.71 -11.13
C PHE A 8 17.66 5.88 -12.16
N LYS A 9 18.21 4.72 -12.53
CA LYS A 9 17.57 3.81 -13.50
C LYS A 9 16.41 3.03 -12.86
N ASN A 10 16.53 2.69 -11.59
CA ASN A 10 15.55 1.89 -10.87
C ASN A 10 15.65 2.12 -9.36
N PHE A 11 14.70 1.54 -8.63
CA PHE A 11 14.65 1.65 -7.17
C PHE A 11 15.83 1.00 -6.46
N TYR A 12 16.42 -0.05 -7.03
CA TYR A 12 17.59 -0.71 -6.46
C TYR A 12 18.82 0.21 -6.47
N GLU A 13 19.05 0.91 -7.56
CA GLU A 13 20.16 1.88 -7.67
C GLU A 13 19.98 3.03 -6.68
N LEU A 14 18.76 3.58 -6.59
CA LEU A 14 18.39 4.61 -5.62
C LEU A 14 18.60 4.13 -4.19
N GLY A 15 18.09 2.95 -3.85
CA GLY A 15 18.21 2.38 -2.50
C GLY A 15 19.65 2.14 -2.09
N SER A 16 20.46 1.59 -2.99
CA SER A 16 21.90 1.40 -2.78
C SER A 16 22.63 2.71 -2.55
N PHE A 17 22.27 3.76 -3.30
CA PHE A 17 22.83 5.09 -3.12
C PHE A 17 22.46 5.69 -1.76
N ILE A 18 21.20 5.63 -1.35
CA ILE A 18 20.73 6.11 -0.04
C ILE A 18 21.44 5.36 1.08
N LYS A 19 21.52 4.02 1.00
CA LYS A 19 22.20 3.17 1.97
C LYS A 19 23.69 3.53 2.12
N LYS A 20 24.36 3.78 1.00
CA LYS A 20 25.74 4.23 1.00
C LYS A 20 25.87 5.56 1.72
N LYS A 21 25.02 6.54 1.40
CA LYS A 21 25.03 7.87 2.03
C LYS A 21 24.75 7.81 3.52
N ARG A 22 23.79 7.02 3.98
CA ARG A 22 23.55 6.81 5.41
C ARG A 22 24.80 6.22 6.12
N ARG A 23 25.47 5.27 5.49
CA ARG A 23 26.69 4.68 6.07
C ARG A 23 27.84 5.69 6.17
N GLU A 24 27.93 6.59 5.22
CA GLU A 24 28.91 7.69 5.25
C GLU A 24 28.65 8.66 6.42
N THR A 25 27.39 8.85 6.84
CA THR A 25 27.05 9.64 8.05
C THR A 25 27.26 8.86 9.36
N GLY A 26 27.53 7.56 9.31
CA GLY A 26 27.68 6.70 10.50
C GLY A 26 26.36 6.36 11.21
N GLU A 27 25.21 6.82 10.71
CA GLU A 27 23.93 6.60 11.36
C GLU A 27 23.39 5.18 11.14
N ARG A 28 22.79 4.61 12.20
CA ARG A 28 22.08 3.33 12.11
C ARG A 28 20.67 3.55 11.56
N VAL A 29 20.17 2.59 10.78
CA VAL A 29 18.81 2.67 10.23
C VAL A 29 17.74 2.73 11.34
N GLU A 30 18.00 2.12 12.48
CA GLU A 30 17.13 2.16 13.66
C GLU A 30 17.01 3.58 14.23
N SER A 31 18.12 4.28 14.33
CA SER A 31 18.20 5.66 14.84
C SER A 31 17.39 6.59 13.94
N ILE A 32 17.59 6.50 12.62
CA ILE A 32 16.84 7.30 11.65
C ILE A 32 15.35 6.94 11.67
N ALA A 33 15.01 5.66 11.78
CA ALA A 33 13.63 5.21 11.87
C ALA A 33 12.88 5.85 13.06
N SER A 34 13.53 5.87 14.23
CA SER A 34 12.99 6.52 15.42
C SER A 34 12.88 8.03 15.27
N LYS A 35 13.91 8.67 14.73
CA LYS A 35 13.98 10.13 14.48
C LYS A 35 12.88 10.61 13.53
N LEU A 36 12.64 9.85 12.45
CA LEU A 36 11.66 10.21 11.42
C LEU A 36 10.25 9.66 11.70
N ILE A 37 10.08 8.87 12.76
CA ILE A 37 8.81 8.18 13.08
C ILE A 37 8.34 7.30 11.91
N ILE A 38 9.30 6.64 11.25
CA ILE A 38 9.05 5.72 10.13
C ILE A 38 9.42 4.31 10.58
N LYS A 39 8.59 3.32 10.26
CA LYS A 39 8.91 1.92 10.57
C LYS A 39 10.25 1.52 9.94
N LYS A 40 11.17 0.98 10.75
CA LYS A 40 12.50 0.50 10.31
C LYS A 40 12.43 -0.38 9.06
N MET A 41 11.41 -1.25 8.97
CA MET A 41 11.23 -2.12 7.82
C MET A 41 11.03 -1.33 6.51
N ILE A 42 10.31 -0.21 6.55
CA ILE A 42 10.11 0.66 5.38
C ILE A 42 11.44 1.24 4.90
N LEU A 43 12.26 1.76 5.82
CA LEU A 43 13.57 2.30 5.47
C LEU A 43 14.49 1.21 4.91
N LYS A 44 14.48 0.01 5.50
CA LYS A 44 15.24 -1.13 4.96
C LYS A 44 14.77 -1.53 3.58
N ASN A 45 13.46 -1.52 3.32
CA ASN A 45 12.90 -1.82 2.01
C ASN A 45 13.29 -0.76 0.97
N ILE A 46 13.31 0.52 1.36
CA ILE A 46 13.82 1.61 0.50
C ILE A 46 15.30 1.35 0.17
N GLU A 47 16.15 1.08 1.16
CA GLU A 47 17.58 0.84 0.96
C GLU A 47 17.89 -0.41 0.13
N ASN A 48 17.07 -1.43 0.24
CA ASN A 48 17.22 -2.66 -0.52
C ASN A 48 16.59 -2.59 -1.92
N GLY A 49 15.89 -1.50 -2.23
CA GLY A 49 15.26 -1.30 -3.53
C GLY A 49 14.15 -2.32 -3.82
N THR A 50 13.40 -2.76 -2.79
CA THR A 50 12.35 -3.78 -2.95
C THR A 50 11.07 -3.22 -3.56
N PHE A 51 10.93 -1.91 -3.65
CA PHE A 51 9.79 -1.27 -4.30
C PHE A 51 9.99 -1.17 -5.81
N SER A 52 8.92 -1.33 -6.56
CA SER A 52 8.91 -1.04 -7.99
C SER A 52 8.66 0.46 -8.24
N GLN A 53 8.98 0.93 -9.45
CA GLN A 53 8.65 2.29 -9.85
C GLN A 53 7.13 2.54 -9.82
N ASN A 54 6.34 1.56 -10.21
CA ASN A 54 4.87 1.62 -10.15
C ASN A 54 4.34 1.75 -8.72
N ASP A 55 4.96 1.06 -7.74
CA ASP A 55 4.62 1.23 -6.32
C ASP A 55 4.92 2.65 -5.85
N TYR A 56 6.05 3.21 -6.27
CA TYR A 56 6.41 4.58 -5.98
C TYR A 56 5.43 5.59 -6.57
N GLU A 57 5.02 5.41 -7.82
CA GLU A 57 4.09 6.32 -8.50
C GLU A 57 2.70 6.31 -7.87
N LYS A 58 2.22 5.15 -7.44
CA LYS A 58 0.87 4.96 -6.88
C LYS A 58 0.77 5.22 -5.38
N ASN A 59 1.89 5.15 -4.64
CA ASN A 59 1.87 5.23 -3.19
C ASN A 59 2.44 6.57 -2.68
N SER A 60 1.55 7.50 -2.38
CA SER A 60 1.91 8.82 -1.84
C SER A 60 2.67 8.76 -0.51
N TYR A 61 2.39 7.74 0.34
CA TYR A 61 3.12 7.56 1.59
C TYR A 61 4.58 7.16 1.34
N LEU A 62 4.81 6.28 0.36
CA LEU A 62 6.17 5.88 -0.01
C LEU A 62 6.97 7.08 -0.54
N LYS A 63 6.35 7.93 -1.37
CA LYS A 63 6.95 9.20 -1.82
C LYS A 63 7.31 10.10 -0.64
N GLY A 64 6.39 10.24 0.33
CA GLY A 64 6.61 11.02 1.54
C GLY A 64 7.76 10.48 2.39
N PHE A 65 7.79 9.18 2.64
CA PHE A 65 8.85 8.53 3.41
C PHE A 65 10.21 8.66 2.73
N LEU A 66 10.28 8.43 1.42
CA LEU A 66 11.50 8.58 0.65
C LEU A 66 12.01 10.02 0.69
N LYS A 67 11.13 11.01 0.46
CA LYS A 67 11.46 12.43 0.51
C LYS A 67 11.99 12.83 1.89
N THR A 68 11.32 12.38 2.97
CA THR A 68 11.73 12.67 4.35
C THR A 68 13.09 12.05 4.66
N TYR A 69 13.31 10.81 4.24
CA TYR A 69 14.59 10.12 4.43
C TYR A 69 15.73 10.79 3.67
N MET A 70 15.50 11.13 2.40
CA MET A 70 16.49 11.86 1.59
C MET A 70 16.78 13.26 2.16
N LYS A 71 15.78 13.94 2.72
CA LYS A 71 15.95 15.22 3.39
C LYS A 71 16.87 15.09 4.61
N ASP A 72 16.65 14.09 5.44
CA ASP A 72 17.45 13.82 6.64
C ASP A 72 18.91 13.53 6.31
N LEU A 73 19.17 12.85 5.22
CA LEU A 73 20.52 12.59 4.71
C LEU A 73 21.13 13.75 3.87
N GLY A 74 20.46 14.90 3.76
CA GLY A 74 20.92 16.05 2.98
C GLY A 74 20.97 15.86 1.46
N LEU A 75 20.22 14.88 0.93
CA LEU A 75 20.28 14.49 -0.49
C LEU A 75 19.33 15.26 -1.39
N LEU A 76 18.41 16.09 -0.85
CA LEU A 76 17.41 16.81 -1.65
C LEU A 76 18.03 17.82 -2.63
N ASN A 77 19.18 18.36 -2.29
CA ASN A 77 19.86 19.32 -3.18
C ASN A 77 20.54 18.63 -4.36
N ASN A 78 20.87 17.35 -4.20
CA ASN A 78 21.65 16.57 -5.16
C ASN A 78 20.78 15.65 -6.03
N CYS A 79 19.51 15.43 -5.67
CA CYS A 79 18.60 14.56 -6.38
C CYS A 79 17.32 15.29 -6.75
N ASP A 80 16.74 14.96 -7.89
CA ASP A 80 15.42 15.44 -8.26
C ASP A 80 14.36 14.48 -7.73
N VAL A 81 13.68 14.86 -6.64
CA VAL A 81 12.68 13.98 -5.98
C VAL A 81 11.44 13.77 -6.84
N GLU A 82 11.15 14.70 -7.76
CA GLU A 82 10.00 14.59 -8.67
C GLU A 82 10.32 13.73 -9.88
N ASN A 83 11.59 13.79 -10.35
CA ASN A 83 12.08 13.03 -11.50
C ASN A 83 13.23 12.11 -11.08
N LEU A 84 13.05 11.31 -10.02
CA LEU A 84 14.08 10.42 -9.49
C LEU A 84 14.53 9.37 -10.50
N PHE A 85 13.61 8.92 -11.34
CA PHE A 85 13.89 7.89 -12.32
C PHE A 85 14.00 8.50 -13.72
N VAL A 86 15.03 8.08 -14.45
CA VAL A 86 15.15 8.42 -15.87
C VAL A 86 13.90 7.90 -16.56
N ASN A 87 13.16 8.82 -17.17
CA ASN A 87 11.94 8.48 -17.88
C ASN A 87 12.24 7.47 -19.01
N ASN A 88 12.12 6.19 -18.73
CA ASN A 88 11.91 5.18 -19.76
C ASN A 88 10.47 5.26 -20.30
N SER A 89 9.85 6.44 -20.20
CA SER A 89 8.48 6.72 -20.64
C SER A 89 8.32 6.72 -22.16
N ILE A 90 9.38 6.40 -22.93
CA ILE A 90 9.27 6.24 -24.38
C ILE A 90 8.62 4.91 -24.75
N ASP A 91 8.71 3.87 -23.90
CA ASP A 91 8.16 2.54 -24.21
C ASP A 91 6.74 2.26 -23.67
N ILE A 92 6.23 3.08 -22.74
CA ILE A 92 4.92 2.82 -22.12
C ILE A 92 3.76 3.25 -23.03
N LYS A 93 3.97 4.16 -23.96
CA LYS A 93 2.90 4.55 -24.90
C LYS A 93 2.59 3.47 -25.96
N ASN A 94 3.54 2.63 -26.29
CA ASN A 94 3.33 1.54 -27.26
C ASN A 94 2.89 0.23 -26.60
N SER A 95 3.07 0.07 -25.28
CA SER A 95 2.63 -1.12 -24.54
C SER A 95 1.19 -1.03 -24.00
N ARG A 96 0.54 0.13 -24.14
CA ARG A 96 -0.87 0.30 -23.71
C ARG A 96 -1.89 -0.42 -24.62
N VAL A 97 -1.47 -0.96 -25.74
CA VAL A 97 -2.34 -1.70 -26.66
C VAL A 97 -2.38 -3.21 -26.38
N ALA A 98 -1.48 -3.76 -25.54
CA ALA A 98 -1.35 -5.22 -25.40
C ALA A 98 -1.63 -5.79 -24.00
N LEU A 99 -1.97 -5.00 -22.97
CA LEU A 99 -2.13 -5.51 -21.60
C LEU A 99 -3.37 -4.95 -20.87
N ASP A 100 -4.49 -4.86 -21.60
CA ASP A 100 -5.80 -4.59 -20.98
C ASP A 100 -6.53 -5.89 -20.58
N ASN A 101 -5.78 -6.89 -20.11
CA ASN A 101 -6.36 -8.15 -19.62
C ASN A 101 -5.81 -8.61 -18.27
N ASN A 102 -5.20 -7.75 -17.46
CA ASN A 102 -5.15 -8.01 -16.04
C ASN A 102 -6.25 -7.21 -15.33
N LYS A 103 -7.48 -7.71 -15.48
CA LYS A 103 -8.55 -7.47 -14.52
C LYS A 103 -7.94 -7.50 -13.12
N VAL A 104 -7.86 -6.32 -12.49
CA VAL A 104 -7.85 -6.22 -11.05
C VAL A 104 -8.95 -7.17 -10.58
N HIS A 105 -8.57 -8.28 -9.97
CA HIS A 105 -9.48 -9.16 -9.27
C HIS A 105 -9.98 -8.33 -8.09
N SER A 106 -10.92 -7.44 -8.38
CA SER A 106 -11.78 -6.81 -7.39
C SER A 106 -12.30 -7.97 -6.57
N ASN A 107 -11.94 -7.99 -5.28
CA ASN A 107 -12.33 -9.03 -4.33
C ASN A 107 -13.86 -9.10 -4.23
N LYS A 108 -14.51 -9.70 -5.22
CA LYS A 108 -15.92 -10.11 -5.16
C LYS A 108 -16.14 -11.10 -4.01
N LEU A 109 -15.07 -11.76 -3.55
CA LEU A 109 -15.07 -12.61 -2.37
C LEU A 109 -15.44 -11.86 -1.08
N GLY A 110 -15.00 -10.61 -0.91
CA GLY A 110 -15.35 -9.80 0.27
C GLY A 110 -16.85 -9.49 0.32
N SER A 111 -17.45 -9.13 -0.82
CA SER A 111 -18.90 -8.89 -0.91
C SER A 111 -19.71 -10.17 -0.71
N LEU A 112 -19.23 -11.32 -1.20
CA LEU A 112 -19.87 -12.62 -1.02
C LEU A 112 -19.84 -13.08 0.44
N ILE A 113 -18.74 -12.85 1.15
CA ILE A 113 -18.60 -13.16 2.58
C ILE A 113 -19.60 -12.34 3.41
N ILE A 114 -19.75 -11.05 3.09
CA ILE A 114 -20.71 -10.17 3.77
C ILE A 114 -22.14 -10.64 3.54
N LEU A 115 -22.52 -11.01 2.31
CA LEU A 115 -23.85 -11.53 2.00
C LEU A 115 -24.14 -12.85 2.73
N ILE A 116 -23.18 -13.77 2.76
CA ILE A 116 -23.31 -15.05 3.49
C ILE A 116 -23.45 -14.79 4.99
N SER A 117 -22.68 -13.87 5.56
CA SER A 117 -22.77 -13.48 6.96
C SER A 117 -24.15 -12.90 7.33
N LEU A 118 -24.68 -12.01 6.50
CA LEU A 118 -26.04 -11.46 6.70
C LEU A 118 -27.13 -12.52 6.59
N MET A 119 -26.97 -13.47 5.65
CA MET A 119 -27.91 -14.60 5.51
C MET A 119 -27.89 -15.53 6.74
N LEU A 120 -26.70 -15.82 7.29
CA LEU A 120 -26.55 -16.62 8.51
C LEU A 120 -27.18 -15.94 9.73
N ILE A 121 -26.99 -14.64 9.88
CA ILE A 121 -27.57 -13.85 10.98
C ILE A 121 -29.11 -13.88 10.86
N GLY A 122 -29.65 -13.71 9.63
CA GLY A 122 -31.07 -13.80 9.39
C GLY A 122 -31.66 -15.17 9.74
N LEU A 123 -30.98 -16.25 9.37
CA LEU A 123 -31.38 -17.63 9.71
C LEU A 123 -31.34 -17.87 11.22
N LEU A 124 -30.30 -17.39 11.92
CA LEU A 124 -30.21 -17.51 13.37
C LEU A 124 -31.36 -16.75 14.07
N PHE A 125 -31.73 -15.57 13.55
CA PHE A 125 -32.84 -14.79 14.07
C PHE A 125 -34.18 -15.53 13.89
N LEU A 126 -34.41 -16.13 12.73
CA LEU A 126 -35.62 -16.95 12.48
C LEU A 126 -35.68 -18.18 13.37
N PHE A 127 -34.51 -18.81 13.60
CA PHE A 127 -34.44 -20.03 14.45
C PHE A 127 -34.70 -19.67 15.92
N TRP A 128 -34.19 -18.54 16.39
CA TRP A 128 -34.40 -18.06 17.77
C TRP A 128 -35.86 -17.60 18.00
N ASN A 129 -36.47 -17.05 16.97
CA ASN A 129 -37.86 -16.56 17.08
C ASN A 129 -38.91 -17.63 16.85
N LYS A 130 -38.52 -18.87 16.49
CA LYS A 130 -39.42 -19.97 16.22
C LYS A 130 -40.30 -20.32 17.43
N ASP A 131 -39.75 -20.32 18.62
CA ASP A 131 -40.48 -20.65 19.85
C ASP A 131 -41.58 -19.62 20.17
N THR A 132 -41.36 -18.35 19.81
CA THR A 132 -42.34 -17.26 19.99
C THR A 132 -43.56 -17.45 19.07
N TYR A 133 -43.36 -17.95 17.84
CA TYR A 133 -44.46 -18.19 16.91
C TYR A 133 -45.32 -19.41 17.34
N TYR A 134 -44.73 -20.43 17.95
CA TYR A 134 -45.50 -21.56 18.46
C TYR A 134 -46.40 -21.17 19.65
N GLN A 135 -45.92 -20.32 20.54
CA GLN A 135 -46.72 -19.82 21.66
C GLN A 135 -47.87 -18.94 21.21
N LEU A 136 -47.70 -18.10 20.20
CA LEU A 136 -48.76 -17.29 19.63
C LEU A 136 -49.85 -18.15 18.94
N TYR A 137 -49.46 -19.22 18.25
CA TYR A 137 -50.37 -20.14 17.60
C TYR A 137 -51.20 -20.94 18.59
N GLU A 138 -50.61 -21.35 19.71
CA GLU A 138 -51.33 -22.03 20.80
C GLU A 138 -52.35 -21.11 21.48
N LEU A 139 -51.97 -19.84 21.72
CA LEU A 139 -52.88 -18.82 22.29
C LEU A 139 -54.09 -18.56 21.39
N GLU A 140 -53.90 -18.49 20.09
CA GLU A 140 -55.03 -18.28 19.11
C GLU A 140 -56.00 -19.49 19.12
N LYS A 141 -55.47 -20.71 19.31
CA LYS A 141 -56.28 -21.93 19.41
C LYS A 141 -57.09 -22.04 20.69
N LEU A 142 -56.64 -21.40 21.78
CA LEU A 142 -57.34 -21.38 23.05
C LEU A 142 -58.45 -20.31 23.12
N LEU A 143 -58.39 -19.32 22.25
CA LEU A 143 -59.36 -18.22 22.16
C LEU A 143 -60.53 -18.53 21.21
N LYS A 144 -60.57 -19.69 20.55
CA LYS A 144 -61.58 -20.16 19.62
C LYS A 144 -62.39 -21.31 20.22
#